data_2045167425e34edcb9ba0a65a3bae24c
#
_entry.id   2045167425e34edcb9ba0a65a3bae24c
#
_cell.length_a   1.000
_cell.length_b   1.000
_cell.length_c   1.000
_cell.angle_alpha   90.00
_cell.angle_beta   90.00
_cell.angle_gamma   90.00
#
_symmetry.space_group_name_H-M   'P 1'
#
loop_
_entity.id
_entity.type
_entity.pdbx_description
1 polymer ?
#
loop_
_entity_poly.entity_id
_entity_poly.type
_entity_poly.pdbx_seq_one_letter_code
_entity_poly.pdbx_strand_id
1 'polypeptide(L)'
;MLLAVLQDSHRMAFQDELTGLPSRRALQEKLVALGPSYTIAMVDVDHFKKFNDTHGHDIGDQVLKLVGARLAEIDGGGKAFRYGGEEFAVLFPDVTVEEALPYLETLRQSIELYKMSVRTEQQRRSEARRTNDRRTKAQSAFTFDQPAAPPLRSNRPEQLSVTVSIGAAQRTELLDTPELVIRAADEALYRAKGSGRNRVST
;
A
#
# COMPACT_ATOMS: atom_id res chain seq x y z
N MET A 1 -32.21 3.30 -13.32
CA MET A 1 -31.99 2.95 -11.90
C MET A 1 -31.41 1.55 -11.71
N LEU A 2 -32.02 0.50 -12.25
CA LEU A 2 -31.55 -0.89 -12.04
C LEU A 2 -30.12 -1.13 -12.52
N LEU A 3 -29.73 -0.57 -13.67
CA LEU A 3 -28.39 -0.72 -14.25
C LEU A 3 -27.29 -0.06 -13.37
N ALA A 4 -27.59 1.10 -12.78
CA ALA A 4 -26.66 1.79 -11.88
C ALA A 4 -26.43 1.00 -10.58
N VAL A 5 -27.49 0.41 -10.01
CA VAL A 5 -27.39 -0.44 -8.80
C VAL A 5 -26.59 -1.71 -9.08
N LEU A 6 -26.75 -2.32 -10.26
CA LEU A 6 -25.95 -3.48 -10.67
C LEU A 6 -24.48 -3.12 -10.89
N GLN A 7 -24.19 -1.97 -11.49
CA GLN A 7 -22.83 -1.47 -11.67
C GLN A 7 -22.14 -1.16 -10.33
N ASP A 8 -22.86 -0.53 -9.39
CA ASP A 8 -22.34 -0.25 -8.05
C ASP A 8 -22.10 -1.53 -7.26
N SER A 9 -23.03 -2.51 -7.32
CA SER A 9 -22.83 -3.82 -6.70
C SER A 9 -21.63 -4.57 -7.27
N HIS A 10 -21.43 -4.52 -8.59
CA HIS A 10 -20.28 -5.14 -9.24
C HIS A 10 -18.98 -4.45 -8.82
N ARG A 11 -18.95 -3.12 -8.79
CA ARG A 11 -17.80 -2.35 -8.32
C ARG A 11 -17.41 -2.71 -6.88
N MET A 12 -18.37 -2.73 -5.97
CA MET A 12 -18.15 -3.08 -4.55
C MET A 12 -17.62 -4.52 -4.38
N ALA A 13 -17.98 -5.46 -5.26
CA ALA A 13 -17.53 -6.83 -5.18
C ALA A 13 -16.11 -7.06 -5.73
N PHE A 14 -15.67 -6.25 -6.70
CA PHE A 14 -14.46 -6.48 -7.48
C PHE A 14 -13.36 -5.41 -7.30
N GLN A 15 -13.63 -4.35 -6.55
CA GLN A 15 -12.67 -3.28 -6.28
C GLN A 15 -12.53 -3.05 -4.78
N ASP A 16 -11.30 -2.86 -4.31
CA ASP A 16 -11.01 -2.46 -2.93
C ASP A 16 -11.23 -0.95 -2.77
N GLU A 17 -12.10 -0.55 -1.86
CA GLU A 17 -12.50 0.86 -1.67
C GLU A 17 -11.35 1.73 -1.15
N LEU A 18 -10.44 1.14 -0.36
CA LEU A 18 -9.34 1.89 0.24
C LEU A 18 -8.26 2.25 -0.78
N THR A 19 -7.85 1.26 -1.58
CA THR A 19 -6.69 1.39 -2.50
C THR A 19 -7.10 1.66 -3.94
N GLY A 20 -8.35 1.38 -4.30
CA GLY A 20 -8.84 1.46 -5.67
C GLY A 20 -8.39 0.31 -6.57
N LEU A 21 -7.57 -0.61 -6.06
CA LEU A 21 -7.14 -1.79 -6.82
C LEU A 21 -8.28 -2.81 -6.98
N PRO A 22 -8.25 -3.64 -8.01
CA PRO A 22 -9.10 -4.82 -8.09
C PRO A 22 -8.92 -5.71 -6.84
N SER A 23 -10.01 -6.31 -6.36
CA SER A 23 -10.03 -7.14 -5.17
C SER A 23 -9.48 -8.56 -5.44
N ARG A 24 -9.29 -9.34 -4.36
CA ARG A 24 -8.98 -10.78 -4.44
C ARG A 24 -9.96 -11.55 -5.34
N ARG A 25 -11.24 -11.18 -5.30
CA ARG A 25 -12.27 -11.81 -6.15
C ARG A 25 -12.00 -11.55 -7.63
N ALA A 26 -11.60 -10.33 -7.98
CA ALA A 26 -11.21 -10.00 -9.34
C ALA A 26 -9.97 -10.78 -9.82
N LEU A 27 -8.99 -11.02 -8.92
CA LEU A 27 -7.86 -11.89 -9.20
C LEU A 27 -8.31 -13.32 -9.51
N GLN A 28 -9.19 -13.90 -8.68
CA GLN A 28 -9.69 -15.26 -8.87
C GLN A 28 -10.42 -15.43 -10.20
N GLU A 29 -11.31 -14.49 -10.57
CA GLU A 29 -11.95 -14.54 -11.90
C GLU A 29 -10.94 -14.46 -13.04
N LYS A 30 -9.93 -13.61 -12.89
CA LYS A 30 -8.92 -13.46 -13.92
C LYS A 30 -8.09 -14.72 -14.10
N LEU A 31 -7.75 -15.41 -13.01
CA LEU A 31 -6.98 -16.65 -13.02
C LEU A 31 -7.72 -17.79 -13.73
N VAL A 32 -9.06 -17.85 -13.62
CA VAL A 32 -9.89 -18.84 -14.34
C VAL A 32 -9.81 -18.65 -15.86
N ALA A 33 -9.64 -17.42 -16.33
CA ALA A 33 -9.62 -17.08 -17.75
C ALA A 33 -8.22 -17.06 -18.37
N LEU A 34 -7.16 -17.35 -17.57
CA LEU A 34 -5.78 -17.28 -18.04
C LEU A 34 -5.36 -18.55 -18.79
N GLY A 35 -4.45 -18.33 -19.73
CA GLY A 35 -3.69 -19.40 -20.37
C GLY A 35 -2.74 -20.14 -19.43
N PRO A 36 -1.97 -21.10 -19.95
CA PRO A 36 -1.11 -21.97 -19.15
C PRO A 36 0.18 -21.30 -18.66
N SER A 37 0.45 -20.06 -19.04
CA SER A 37 1.69 -19.36 -18.67
C SER A 37 1.37 -18.06 -17.91
N TYR A 38 1.84 -17.97 -16.67
CA TYR A 38 1.78 -16.75 -15.86
C TYR A 38 2.65 -16.87 -14.62
N THR A 39 3.00 -15.72 -14.06
CA THR A 39 3.66 -15.57 -12.77
C THR A 39 2.74 -14.82 -11.79
N ILE A 40 2.70 -15.27 -10.55
CA ILE A 40 2.04 -14.58 -9.45
C ILE A 40 3.10 -14.14 -8.44
N ALA A 41 3.02 -12.88 -7.99
CA ALA A 41 3.79 -12.40 -6.87
C ALA A 41 2.86 -11.97 -5.74
N MET A 42 3.10 -12.49 -4.54
CA MET A 42 2.46 -12.06 -3.30
C MET A 42 3.32 -11.00 -2.63
N VAL A 43 2.70 -9.90 -2.22
CA VAL A 43 3.36 -8.72 -1.65
C VAL A 43 2.74 -8.41 -0.30
N ASP A 44 3.56 -8.14 0.70
CA ASP A 44 3.10 -7.82 2.05
C ASP A 44 3.91 -6.65 2.62
N VAL A 45 3.22 -5.75 3.32
CA VAL A 45 3.84 -4.57 3.94
C VAL A 45 4.55 -4.98 5.22
N ASP A 46 5.86 -4.79 5.24
CA ASP A 46 6.71 -5.20 6.35
C ASP A 46 6.35 -4.47 7.66
N HIS A 47 6.16 -5.24 8.72
CA HIS A 47 5.87 -4.72 10.06
C HIS A 47 4.61 -3.85 10.16
N PHE A 48 3.63 -4.02 9.29
CA PHE A 48 2.46 -3.15 9.20
C PHE A 48 1.65 -3.06 10.50
N LYS A 49 1.47 -4.19 11.21
CA LYS A 49 0.83 -4.18 12.52
C LYS A 49 1.55 -3.24 13.50
N LYS A 50 2.89 -3.36 13.63
CA LYS A 50 3.69 -2.50 14.50
C LYS A 50 3.62 -1.03 14.08
N PHE A 51 3.56 -0.80 12.77
CA PHE A 51 3.39 0.54 12.21
C PHE A 51 2.05 1.16 12.65
N ASN A 52 0.94 0.40 12.54
CA ASN A 52 -0.38 0.82 13.00
C ASN A 52 -0.43 1.05 14.51
N ASP A 53 0.18 0.17 15.31
CA ASP A 53 0.25 0.32 16.76
C ASP A 53 1.00 1.61 17.18
N THR A 54 1.95 2.07 16.35
CA THR A 54 2.75 3.27 16.62
C THR A 54 2.11 4.55 16.09
N HIS A 55 1.54 4.54 14.89
CA HIS A 55 1.11 5.74 14.17
C HIS A 55 -0.41 5.85 14.01
N GLY A 56 -1.16 4.80 14.36
CA GLY A 56 -2.61 4.72 14.21
C GLY A 56 -3.07 4.23 12.84
N HIS A 57 -4.29 3.71 12.79
CA HIS A 57 -4.88 3.12 11.59
C HIS A 57 -5.04 4.11 10.43
N ASP A 58 -5.37 5.37 10.72
CA ASP A 58 -5.53 6.41 9.69
C ASP A 58 -4.25 6.64 8.86
N ILE A 59 -3.08 6.52 9.52
CA ILE A 59 -1.78 6.63 8.85
C ILE A 59 -1.45 5.32 8.15
N GLY A 60 -1.80 4.17 8.73
CA GLY A 60 -1.72 2.88 8.07
C GLY A 60 -2.52 2.82 6.77
N ASP A 61 -3.72 3.37 6.75
CA ASP A 61 -4.54 3.46 5.54
C ASP A 61 -3.86 4.30 4.44
N GLN A 62 -3.16 5.37 4.82
CA GLN A 62 -2.38 6.16 3.86
C GLN A 62 -1.19 5.36 3.30
N VAL A 63 -0.54 4.51 4.12
CA VAL A 63 0.49 3.57 3.65
C VAL A 63 -0.08 2.59 2.65
N LEU A 64 -1.24 1.99 2.94
CA LEU A 64 -1.87 1.04 2.04
C LEU A 64 -2.29 1.68 0.71
N LYS A 65 -2.80 2.91 0.74
CA LYS A 65 -3.08 3.71 -0.47
C LYS A 65 -1.82 3.97 -1.29
N LEU A 66 -0.72 4.33 -0.62
CA LEU A 66 0.57 4.55 -1.27
C LEU A 66 1.08 3.28 -1.94
N VAL A 67 1.12 2.16 -1.20
CA VAL A 67 1.57 0.87 -1.74
C VAL A 67 0.69 0.44 -2.90
N GLY A 68 -0.64 0.58 -2.77
CA GLY A 68 -1.59 0.30 -3.85
C GLY A 68 -1.35 1.15 -5.10
N ALA A 69 -1.07 2.44 -4.94
CA ALA A 69 -0.76 3.33 -6.06
C ALA A 69 0.54 2.92 -6.77
N ARG A 70 1.60 2.54 -6.03
CA ARG A 70 2.84 2.03 -6.62
C ARG A 70 2.66 0.71 -7.34
N LEU A 71 1.86 -0.18 -6.76
CA LEU A 71 1.50 -1.45 -7.40
C LEU A 71 0.70 -1.26 -8.70
N ALA A 72 -0.18 -0.27 -8.73
CA ALA A 72 -0.96 0.06 -9.94
C ALA A 72 -0.08 0.53 -11.12
N GLU A 73 1.11 1.09 -10.82
CA GLU A 73 2.09 1.60 -11.78
C GLU A 73 3.10 0.52 -12.24
N ILE A 74 2.91 -0.76 -11.83
CA ILE A 74 3.88 -1.80 -12.18
C ILE A 74 3.96 -2.04 -13.68
N ASP A 75 5.19 -2.09 -14.19
CA ASP A 75 5.50 -2.37 -15.59
C ASP A 75 5.52 -3.89 -15.91
N GLY A 76 5.94 -4.26 -17.12
CA GLY A 76 6.07 -5.66 -17.53
C GLY A 76 4.75 -6.38 -17.76
N GLY A 77 3.65 -5.65 -17.95
CA GLY A 77 2.29 -6.24 -18.11
C GLY A 77 1.67 -6.73 -16.80
N GLY A 78 2.30 -6.43 -15.67
CA GLY A 78 1.81 -6.79 -14.33
C GLY A 78 0.46 -6.14 -14.03
N LYS A 79 -0.40 -6.87 -13.32
CA LYS A 79 -1.71 -6.37 -12.86
C LYS A 79 -1.79 -6.58 -11.35
N ALA A 80 -1.99 -5.48 -10.63
CA ALA A 80 -2.04 -5.49 -9.17
C ALA A 80 -3.47 -5.71 -8.65
N PHE A 81 -3.55 -6.36 -7.49
CA PHE A 81 -4.80 -6.67 -6.78
C PHE A 81 -4.59 -6.48 -5.28
N ARG A 82 -5.64 -6.06 -4.57
CA ARG A 82 -5.69 -6.13 -3.12
C ARG A 82 -6.11 -7.55 -2.71
N TYR A 83 -5.21 -8.29 -2.06
CA TYR A 83 -5.45 -9.69 -1.68
C TYR A 83 -6.04 -9.84 -0.28
N GLY A 84 -5.58 -9.02 0.66
CA GLY A 84 -6.00 -9.04 2.06
C GLY A 84 -5.80 -7.70 2.76
N GLY A 85 -5.75 -7.70 4.07
CA GLY A 85 -5.56 -6.52 4.91
C GLY A 85 -4.35 -5.67 4.51
N GLU A 86 -3.16 -6.23 4.61
CA GLU A 86 -1.87 -5.62 4.25
C GLU A 86 -1.19 -6.34 3.08
N GLU A 87 -1.92 -7.27 2.45
CA GLU A 87 -1.44 -8.16 1.41
C GLU A 87 -1.97 -7.74 0.04
N PHE A 88 -1.09 -7.82 -0.95
CA PHE A 88 -1.39 -7.55 -2.34
C PHE A 88 -0.90 -8.70 -3.21
N ALA A 89 -1.41 -8.80 -4.42
CA ALA A 89 -0.92 -9.72 -5.43
C ALA A 89 -0.63 -8.98 -6.73
N VAL A 90 0.36 -9.45 -7.47
CA VAL A 90 0.61 -9.03 -8.85
C VAL A 90 0.56 -10.25 -9.74
N LEU A 91 -0.20 -10.16 -10.80
CA LEU A 91 -0.33 -11.19 -11.83
C LEU A 91 0.36 -10.70 -13.10
N PHE A 92 1.27 -11.51 -13.61
CA PHE A 92 1.96 -11.30 -14.89
C PHE A 92 1.52 -12.39 -15.89
N PRO A 93 0.56 -12.12 -16.78
CA PRO A 93 0.19 -13.06 -17.85
C PRO A 93 1.34 -13.24 -18.85
N ASP A 94 1.61 -14.47 -19.25
CA ASP A 94 2.61 -14.85 -20.28
C ASP A 94 4.05 -14.37 -19.97
N VAL A 95 4.39 -14.14 -18.70
CA VAL A 95 5.71 -13.69 -18.24
C VAL A 95 6.26 -14.73 -17.26
N THR A 96 7.51 -15.11 -17.44
CA THR A 96 8.22 -16.01 -16.52
C THR A 96 8.59 -15.31 -15.22
N VAL A 97 8.95 -16.08 -14.18
CA VAL A 97 9.38 -15.49 -12.92
C VAL A 97 10.67 -14.69 -13.08
N GLU A 98 11.60 -15.16 -13.91
CA GLU A 98 12.86 -14.49 -14.22
C GLU A 98 12.64 -13.14 -14.89
N GLU A 99 11.69 -13.07 -15.82
CA GLU A 99 11.31 -11.83 -16.50
C GLU A 99 10.55 -10.86 -15.59
N ALA A 100 9.78 -11.37 -14.62
CA ALA A 100 9.05 -10.56 -13.66
C ALA A 100 9.95 -9.94 -12.58
N LEU A 101 11.06 -10.59 -12.20
CA LEU A 101 11.95 -10.18 -11.11
C LEU A 101 12.42 -8.72 -11.20
N PRO A 102 12.90 -8.19 -12.34
CA PRO A 102 13.34 -6.80 -12.45
C PRO A 102 12.22 -5.79 -12.13
N TYR A 103 10.98 -6.08 -12.54
CA TYR A 103 9.83 -5.21 -12.27
C TYR A 103 9.44 -5.25 -10.80
N LEU A 104 9.47 -6.44 -10.18
CA LEU A 104 9.21 -6.62 -8.76
C LEU A 104 10.25 -5.92 -7.89
N GLU A 105 11.53 -5.99 -8.27
CA GLU A 105 12.61 -5.31 -7.55
C GLU A 105 12.52 -3.79 -7.71
N THR A 106 12.19 -3.29 -8.90
CA THR A 106 11.92 -1.86 -9.14
C THR A 106 10.75 -1.36 -8.29
N LEU A 107 9.67 -2.12 -8.22
CA LEU A 107 8.53 -1.83 -7.36
C LEU A 107 8.94 -1.77 -5.89
N ARG A 108 9.64 -2.79 -5.39
CA ARG A 108 10.13 -2.84 -4.00
C ARG A 108 10.96 -1.61 -3.65
N GLN A 109 11.92 -1.25 -4.50
CA GLN A 109 12.78 -0.08 -4.33
C GLN A 109 11.98 1.23 -4.36
N SER A 110 11.00 1.35 -5.25
CA SER A 110 10.16 2.54 -5.35
C SER A 110 9.36 2.79 -4.06
N ILE A 111 8.93 1.73 -3.38
CA ILE A 111 8.24 1.80 -2.09
C ILE A 111 9.24 2.15 -0.97
N GLU A 112 10.39 1.48 -0.90
CA GLU A 112 11.44 1.73 0.10
C GLU A 112 11.92 3.17 0.09
N LEU A 113 12.15 3.74 -1.10
CA LEU A 113 12.68 5.09 -1.27
C LEU A 113 11.63 6.18 -1.00
N TYR A 114 10.35 5.83 -0.98
CA TYR A 114 9.29 6.81 -0.76
C TYR A 114 9.26 7.29 0.69
N LYS A 115 9.32 8.60 0.85
CA LYS A 115 9.21 9.27 2.16
C LYS A 115 7.85 9.92 2.28
N MET A 116 6.98 9.33 3.09
CA MET A 116 5.66 9.87 3.38
C MET A 116 5.78 10.95 4.48
N SER A 117 5.30 12.16 4.20
CA SER A 117 5.23 13.23 5.19
C SER A 117 3.90 13.15 5.95
N VAL A 118 3.96 12.83 7.23
CA VAL A 118 2.78 12.73 8.07
C VAL A 118 2.72 13.90 9.03
N ARG A 119 1.57 14.58 9.07
CA ARG A 119 1.30 15.58 10.10
C ARG A 119 0.70 14.87 11.31
N THR A 120 1.39 14.93 12.44
CA THR A 120 0.87 14.37 13.69
C THR A 120 -0.39 15.12 14.14
N GLU A 121 -1.25 14.47 14.91
CA GLU A 121 -2.47 15.08 15.44
C GLU A 121 -2.18 16.33 16.30
N GLN A 122 -1.03 16.33 16.99
CA GLN A 122 -0.55 17.51 17.73
C GLN A 122 -0.25 18.69 16.80
N GLN A 123 0.31 18.43 15.61
CA GLN A 123 0.56 19.48 14.59
C GLN A 123 -0.77 19.99 14.02
N ARG A 124 -1.74 19.10 13.73
CA ARG A 124 -3.09 19.49 13.30
C ARG A 124 -3.80 20.36 14.35
N ARG A 125 -3.75 19.98 15.62
CA ARG A 125 -4.34 20.74 16.74
C ARG A 125 -3.64 22.09 16.95
N SER A 126 -2.33 22.18 16.80
CA SER A 126 -1.59 23.44 16.92
C SER A 126 -1.87 24.41 15.77
N GLU A 127 -2.03 23.92 14.55
CA GLU A 127 -2.44 24.73 13.38
C GLU A 127 -3.89 25.21 13.51
N ALA A 128 -4.80 24.36 13.94
CA ALA A 128 -6.21 24.73 14.19
C ALA A 128 -6.32 25.81 15.28
N ARG A 129 -5.53 25.73 16.37
CA ARG A 129 -5.44 26.76 17.40
C ARG A 129 -4.91 28.08 16.85
N ARG A 130 -3.85 28.04 16.03
CA ARG A 130 -3.27 29.25 15.40
C ARG A 130 -4.23 29.92 14.43
N THR A 131 -5.01 29.14 13.68
CA THR A 131 -6.02 29.69 12.75
C THR A 131 -7.15 30.36 13.52
N ASN A 132 -7.56 29.79 14.64
CA ASN A 132 -8.59 30.36 15.51
C ASN A 132 -8.07 31.61 16.23
N ASP A 133 -6.83 31.60 16.72
CA ASP A 133 -6.17 32.74 17.38
C ASP A 133 -5.97 33.92 16.43
N ARG A 134 -5.66 33.68 15.15
CA ARG A 134 -5.61 34.74 14.12
C ARG A 134 -6.97 35.36 13.85
N ARG A 135 -8.06 34.57 13.87
CA ARG A 135 -9.42 35.12 13.74
C ARG A 135 -9.81 35.95 14.95
N THR A 136 -9.43 35.55 16.16
CA THR A 136 -9.74 36.28 17.41
C THR A 136 -8.89 37.53 17.54
N LYS A 137 -7.60 37.51 17.14
CA LYS A 137 -6.73 38.69 17.15
C LYS A 137 -7.09 39.75 16.11
N ALA A 138 -7.74 39.35 15.01
CA ALA A 138 -8.29 40.31 14.04
C ALA A 138 -9.51 41.09 14.60
N GLN A 139 -10.12 40.61 15.68
CA GLN A 139 -11.25 41.26 16.35
C GLN A 139 -10.91 42.03 17.62
N SER A 140 -9.67 41.88 18.19
CA SER A 140 -9.24 42.60 19.38
C SER A 140 -7.86 43.20 19.15
N ALA A 141 -7.84 44.35 18.46
CA ALA A 141 -6.66 45.19 18.42
C ALA A 141 -6.60 46.07 19.70
N PHE A 142 -6.26 45.48 20.82
CA PHE A 142 -5.78 46.15 22.03
C PHE A 142 -5.38 45.08 23.05
N THR A 143 -4.09 44.94 23.38
CA THR A 143 -3.56 44.85 24.74
C THR A 143 -2.21 44.15 24.83
N PHE A 144 -1.30 44.86 25.52
CA PHE A 144 -0.20 44.45 26.43
C PHE A 144 0.71 43.26 26.07
N ASP A 145 1.97 43.62 26.12
CA ASP A 145 3.20 42.82 26.18
C ASP A 145 3.07 41.55 27.03
N GLN A 146 3.08 40.38 26.37
CA GLN A 146 3.28 39.10 27.03
C GLN A 146 4.66 38.57 26.69
N PRO A 147 5.37 37.96 27.66
CA PRO A 147 6.71 37.41 27.45
C PRO A 147 6.69 36.34 26.36
N ALA A 148 7.70 36.35 25.51
CA ALA A 148 7.86 35.44 24.38
C ALA A 148 7.76 33.96 24.85
N ALA A 149 6.82 33.23 24.27
CA ALA A 149 6.71 31.81 24.48
C ALA A 149 8.01 31.09 24.04
N PRO A 150 8.42 30.01 24.74
CA PRO A 150 9.63 29.27 24.40
C PRO A 150 9.62 28.79 22.95
N PRO A 151 10.78 28.67 22.29
CA PRO A 151 10.85 28.27 20.90
C PRO A 151 10.22 26.88 20.71
N LEU A 152 9.20 26.83 19.88
CA LEU A 152 8.48 25.61 19.52
C LEU A 152 9.45 24.64 18.84
N ARG A 153 9.52 23.40 19.36
CA ARG A 153 10.22 22.28 18.73
C ARG A 153 9.89 22.23 17.24
N SER A 154 10.90 21.93 16.43
CA SER A 154 10.89 21.98 14.97
C SER A 154 9.60 21.42 14.38
N ASN A 155 8.87 22.26 13.65
CA ASN A 155 7.59 21.94 12.98
C ASN A 155 7.83 21.16 11.67
N ARG A 156 8.90 20.34 11.60
CA ARG A 156 9.13 19.48 10.43
C ARG A 156 8.16 18.31 10.48
N PRO A 157 7.43 18.04 9.38
CA PRO A 157 6.61 16.84 9.31
C PRO A 157 7.50 15.62 9.50
N GLU A 158 7.03 14.65 10.27
CA GLU A 158 7.70 13.37 10.42
C GLU A 158 7.71 12.66 9.07
N GLN A 159 8.89 12.19 8.65
CA GLN A 159 9.04 11.41 7.43
C GLN A 159 9.02 9.93 7.81
N LEU A 160 8.00 9.24 7.36
CA LEU A 160 7.83 7.80 7.52
C LEU A 160 8.17 7.08 6.23
N SER A 161 8.72 5.89 6.34
CA SER A 161 8.95 4.97 5.23
C SER A 161 8.52 3.56 5.62
N VAL A 162 8.08 2.80 4.65
CA VAL A 162 7.75 1.39 4.78
C VAL A 162 8.49 0.60 3.73
N THR A 163 8.63 -0.70 3.96
CA THR A 163 9.17 -1.65 2.99
C THR A 163 8.14 -2.73 2.71
N VAL A 164 8.35 -3.49 1.66
CA VAL A 164 7.54 -4.66 1.32
C VAL A 164 8.44 -5.86 1.10
N SER A 165 7.94 -7.02 1.49
CA SER A 165 8.49 -8.31 1.10
C SER A 165 7.64 -8.88 -0.03
N ILE A 166 8.28 -9.55 -0.97
CA ILE A 166 7.64 -10.09 -2.17
C ILE A 166 8.08 -11.54 -2.35
N GLY A 167 7.11 -12.42 -2.59
CA GLY A 167 7.34 -13.80 -2.99
C GLY A 167 6.71 -14.06 -4.35
N ALA A 168 7.46 -14.60 -5.31
CA ALA A 168 6.96 -14.86 -6.65
C ALA A 168 7.11 -16.34 -7.03
N ALA A 169 6.12 -16.84 -7.78
CA ALA A 169 6.12 -18.18 -8.35
C ALA A 169 5.46 -18.19 -9.72
N GLN A 170 5.97 -19.01 -10.62
CA GLN A 170 5.44 -19.22 -11.96
C GLN A 170 4.60 -20.48 -12.01
N ARG A 171 3.57 -20.50 -12.84
CA ARG A 171 2.86 -21.70 -13.20
C ARG A 171 3.78 -22.66 -13.96
N THR A 172 3.82 -23.92 -13.53
CA THR A 172 4.58 -25.00 -14.13
C THR A 172 3.71 -26.25 -14.23
N GLU A 173 4.23 -27.35 -14.79
CA GLU A 173 3.53 -28.64 -14.78
C GLU A 173 3.29 -29.19 -13.37
N LEU A 174 4.16 -28.85 -12.39
CA LEU A 174 4.00 -29.24 -10.98
C LEU A 174 3.10 -28.28 -10.20
N LEU A 175 2.99 -27.02 -10.64
CA LEU A 175 2.15 -25.98 -10.10
C LEU A 175 1.07 -25.64 -11.14
N ASP A 176 0.20 -26.59 -11.44
CA ASP A 176 -0.72 -26.54 -12.58
C ASP A 176 -2.06 -25.85 -12.26
N THR A 177 -2.32 -25.57 -10.98
CA THR A 177 -3.51 -24.80 -10.56
C THR A 177 -3.14 -23.44 -9.96
N PRO A 178 -4.03 -22.44 -10.08
CA PRO A 178 -3.81 -21.13 -9.48
C PRO A 178 -3.53 -21.17 -7.97
N GLU A 179 -4.18 -22.08 -7.25
CA GLU A 179 -4.02 -22.25 -5.81
C GLU A 179 -2.60 -22.72 -5.47
N LEU A 180 -2.04 -23.63 -6.25
CA LEU A 180 -0.67 -24.12 -6.06
C LEU A 180 0.37 -23.02 -6.36
N VAL A 181 0.15 -22.21 -7.39
CA VAL A 181 1.03 -21.08 -7.71
C VAL A 181 0.97 -20.02 -6.63
N ILE A 182 -0.22 -19.66 -6.16
CA ILE A 182 -0.39 -18.70 -5.05
C ILE A 182 0.32 -19.23 -3.80
N ARG A 183 0.13 -20.49 -3.46
CA ARG A 183 0.78 -21.11 -2.32
C ARG A 183 2.32 -21.08 -2.44
N ALA A 184 2.86 -21.39 -3.61
CA ALA A 184 4.30 -21.33 -3.83
C ALA A 184 4.84 -19.89 -3.71
N ALA A 185 4.08 -18.88 -4.19
CA ALA A 185 4.39 -17.47 -3.99
C ALA A 185 4.33 -17.06 -2.51
N ASP A 186 3.36 -17.55 -1.74
CA ASP A 186 3.28 -17.32 -0.30
C ASP A 186 4.46 -17.97 0.46
N GLU A 187 4.86 -19.16 0.08
CA GLU A 187 6.05 -19.81 0.65
C GLU A 187 7.33 -19.02 0.33
N ALA A 188 7.44 -18.45 -0.87
CA ALA A 188 8.53 -17.53 -1.25
C ALA A 188 8.48 -16.23 -0.43
N LEU A 189 7.29 -15.65 -0.25
CA LEU A 189 7.09 -14.47 0.61
C LEU A 189 7.50 -14.75 2.06
N TYR A 190 7.15 -15.92 2.59
CA TYR A 190 7.59 -16.34 3.92
C TYR A 190 9.12 -16.41 4.01
N ARG A 191 9.81 -16.95 2.98
CA ARG A 191 11.30 -16.94 2.91
C ARG A 191 11.84 -15.51 2.88
N ALA A 192 11.24 -14.60 2.10
CA ALA A 192 11.61 -13.19 2.06
C ALA A 192 11.53 -12.54 3.45
N LYS A 193 10.42 -12.76 4.17
CA LYS A 193 10.22 -12.26 5.54
C LYS A 193 11.22 -12.86 6.53
N GLY A 194 11.49 -14.16 6.44
CA GLY A 194 12.46 -14.87 7.29
C GLY A 194 13.92 -14.45 7.06
N SER A 195 14.27 -14.07 5.84
CA SER A 195 15.63 -13.66 5.44
C SER A 195 15.94 -12.18 5.68
N GLY A 196 15.08 -11.45 6.43
CA GLY A 196 15.34 -10.07 6.83
C GLY A 196 14.44 -9.05 6.15
N ARG A 197 13.39 -9.49 5.44
CA ARG A 197 12.39 -8.62 4.78
C ARG A 197 12.95 -7.74 3.66
N ASN A 198 12.15 -6.80 3.16
CA ASN A 198 12.53 -5.82 2.14
C ASN A 198 13.27 -6.45 0.96
N ARG A 199 12.69 -7.50 0.38
CA ARG A 199 13.30 -8.27 -0.71
C ARG A 199 12.28 -9.04 -1.53
N VAL A 200 12.72 -9.47 -2.71
CA VAL A 200 12.03 -10.43 -3.55
C VAL A 200 12.63 -11.81 -3.32
N SER A 201 11.81 -12.86 -3.23
CA SER A 201 12.19 -14.27 -3.22
C SER A 201 11.35 -15.06 -4.24
N THR A 202 11.89 -16.12 -4.77
CA THR A 202 11.20 -17.05 -5.68
C THR A 202 11.25 -18.46 -5.15
#